data_4493f07c215b4874aade8438e1b0a6ea
#
_entry.id   4493f07c215b4874aade8438e1b0a6ea
#
_cell.length_a   1.000
_cell.length_b   1.000
_cell.length_c   1.000
_cell.angle_alpha   90.00
_cell.angle_beta   90.00
_cell.angle_gamma   90.00
#
_symmetry.space_group_name_H-M   'P 1'
#
loop_
_entity.id
_entity.type
_entity.pdbx_description
1 polymer ?
#
loop_
_entity_poly.entity_id
_entity_poly.type
_entity_poly.pdbx_seq_one_letter_code
_entity_poly.pdbx_strand_id
1 'polypeptide(L)'
;TKRDGRLPTEQKPATVFEKLVDVDGLKKITGTSGAVEFEFTDGDGIRQVAYVTDNEGASALEVDASFLGGKNVPLIIATGDVKVTADYSGIILSGGQVTFGMPGSSSSTVSSDMQDAARVIQNAEYKKGSDTYILSQVLKNSQYYVGSIGKAYTGEDAVDVTKLVTYQNWSKE
;
A
#
# COMPACT_ATOMS: atom_id res chain seq x y z
N THR A 1 -2.26 -8.15 -43.06
CA THR A 1 -2.22 -7.05 -42.09
C THR A 1 -1.14 -7.41 -41.07
N LYS A 2 0.05 -6.78 -41.20
CA LYS A 2 1.12 -6.91 -40.18
C LYS A 2 0.58 -6.33 -38.91
N ARG A 3 0.37 -7.13 -37.88
CA ARG A 3 0.22 -6.64 -36.52
C ARG A 3 1.58 -6.07 -36.13
N ASP A 4 1.61 -4.76 -35.92
CA ASP A 4 2.74 -4.07 -35.32
C ASP A 4 2.92 -4.69 -33.93
N GLY A 5 3.99 -5.49 -33.76
CA GLY A 5 4.28 -6.22 -32.53
C GLY A 5 4.80 -5.32 -31.40
N ARG A 6 4.25 -4.13 -31.26
CA ARG A 6 4.47 -3.33 -30.07
C ARG A 6 3.71 -3.95 -28.92
N LEU A 7 4.45 -4.56 -28.02
CA LEU A 7 3.94 -4.84 -26.67
C LEU A 7 3.27 -3.59 -26.13
N PRO A 8 2.13 -3.72 -25.42
CA PRO A 8 1.53 -2.59 -24.73
C PRO A 8 2.65 -1.88 -23.96
N THR A 9 2.77 -0.59 -24.14
CA THR A 9 3.77 0.23 -23.44
C THR A 9 3.69 -0.15 -21.98
N GLU A 10 4.76 -0.73 -21.43
CA GLU A 10 4.83 -1.08 -20.01
C GLU A 10 4.44 0.16 -19.23
N GLN A 11 3.33 0.09 -18.53
CA GLN A 11 2.94 1.19 -17.67
C GLN A 11 4.02 1.27 -16.60
N LYS A 12 4.77 2.35 -16.62
CA LYS A 12 5.80 2.58 -15.61
C LYS A 12 5.13 2.47 -14.24
N PRO A 13 5.74 1.77 -13.26
CA PRO A 13 5.17 1.62 -11.91
C PRO A 13 4.69 2.94 -11.30
N ALA A 14 5.43 4.02 -11.50
CA ALA A 14 5.06 5.38 -11.10
C ALA A 14 3.69 5.81 -11.64
N THR A 15 3.34 5.46 -12.88
CA THR A 15 2.04 5.85 -13.46
C THR A 15 0.86 5.18 -12.77
N VAL A 16 1.02 3.92 -12.32
CA VAL A 16 -0.02 3.19 -11.57
C VAL A 16 -0.12 3.77 -10.16
N PHE A 17 1.01 4.01 -9.51
CA PHE A 17 1.09 4.61 -8.18
C PHE A 17 0.36 5.96 -8.15
N GLU A 18 0.63 6.87 -9.08
CA GLU A 18 0.00 8.18 -9.17
C GLU A 18 -1.50 8.14 -9.44
N LYS A 19 -2.02 7.04 -10.00
CA LYS A 19 -3.47 6.83 -10.14
C LYS A 19 -4.14 6.45 -8.83
N LEU A 20 -3.40 5.81 -7.92
CA LEU A 20 -3.89 5.31 -6.65
C LEU A 20 -3.60 6.28 -5.50
N VAL A 21 -2.48 7.00 -5.57
CA VAL A 21 -1.99 7.89 -4.51
C VAL A 21 -2.01 9.33 -4.98
N ASP A 22 -2.51 10.22 -4.13
CA ASP A 22 -2.33 11.66 -4.27
C ASP A 22 -0.96 12.05 -3.71
N VAL A 23 0.03 12.12 -4.60
CA VAL A 23 1.42 12.40 -4.24
C VAL A 23 1.57 13.80 -3.61
N ASP A 24 0.84 14.78 -4.13
CA ASP A 24 0.89 16.15 -3.59
C ASP A 24 0.26 16.21 -2.19
N GLY A 25 -0.85 15.53 -1.99
CA GLY A 25 -1.48 15.38 -0.68
C GLY A 25 -0.56 14.65 0.30
N LEU A 26 0.10 13.59 -0.14
CA LEU A 26 1.09 12.85 0.66
C LEU A 26 2.25 13.77 1.08
N LYS A 27 2.90 14.46 0.15
CA LYS A 27 4.01 15.38 0.42
C LYS A 27 3.62 16.50 1.39
N LYS A 28 2.39 17.02 1.27
CA LYS A 28 1.87 18.04 2.18
C LYS A 28 1.72 17.53 3.62
N ILE A 29 1.24 16.29 3.78
CA ILE A 29 1.00 15.70 5.11
C ILE A 29 2.32 15.28 5.75
N THR A 30 3.21 14.61 5.02
CA THR A 30 4.52 14.17 5.54
C THR A 30 5.42 15.37 5.85
N GLY A 31 5.37 16.42 5.04
CA GLY A 31 6.15 17.64 5.24
C GLY A 31 7.63 17.36 5.40
N THR A 32 8.29 18.04 6.31
CA THR A 32 9.73 17.90 6.57
C THR A 32 10.11 16.63 7.33
N SER A 33 9.15 15.93 7.94
CA SER A 33 9.40 14.65 8.63
C SER A 33 9.65 13.49 7.66
N GLY A 34 9.21 13.65 6.41
CA GLY A 34 9.31 12.62 5.37
C GLY A 34 8.41 11.40 5.60
N ALA A 35 7.89 11.18 6.81
CA ALA A 35 7.03 10.05 7.13
C ALA A 35 6.03 10.37 8.23
N VAL A 36 4.87 9.72 8.17
CA VAL A 36 3.81 9.80 9.18
C VAL A 36 3.12 8.46 9.36
N GLU A 37 2.54 8.24 10.52
CA GLU A 37 1.72 7.07 10.83
C GLU A 37 0.27 7.50 11.01
N PHE A 38 -0.61 6.95 10.19
CA PHE A 38 -2.05 6.98 10.43
C PHE A 38 -2.39 5.77 11.28
N GLU A 39 -3.13 5.95 12.34
CA GLU A 39 -3.36 4.87 13.30
C GLU A 39 -4.78 4.84 13.84
N PHE A 40 -5.23 3.67 14.23
CA PHE A 40 -6.38 3.45 15.09
C PHE A 40 -6.15 2.23 15.97
N THR A 41 -6.89 2.14 17.07
CA THR A 41 -6.90 0.95 17.91
C THR A 41 -8.15 0.15 17.58
N ASP A 42 -7.99 -1.12 17.25
CA ASP A 42 -9.12 -2.00 16.91
C ASP A 42 -9.88 -2.47 18.16
N GLY A 43 -10.92 -3.29 17.94
CA GLY A 43 -11.77 -3.80 19.02
C GLY A 43 -11.06 -4.70 20.02
N ASP A 44 -9.92 -5.28 19.64
CA ASP A 44 -9.08 -6.15 20.47
C ASP A 44 -7.96 -5.35 21.19
N GLY A 45 -7.92 -4.05 21.01
CA GLY A 45 -6.92 -3.16 21.60
C GLY A 45 -5.57 -3.16 20.84
N ILE A 46 -5.52 -3.70 19.64
CA ILE A 46 -4.30 -3.75 18.81
C ILE A 46 -4.18 -2.46 18.00
N ARG A 47 -3.01 -1.84 18.07
CA ARG A 47 -2.69 -0.67 17.28
C ARG A 47 -2.44 -1.04 15.83
N GLN A 48 -3.28 -0.54 14.95
CA GLN A 48 -3.22 -0.70 13.51
C GLN A 48 -2.66 0.56 12.86
N VAL A 49 -1.70 0.42 11.97
CA VAL A 49 -0.96 1.55 11.40
C VAL A 49 -0.94 1.50 9.87
N ALA A 50 -1.25 2.62 9.22
CA ALA A 50 -0.83 2.86 7.85
C ALA A 50 0.41 3.77 7.88
N TYR A 51 1.52 3.25 7.39
CA TYR A 51 2.76 4.01 7.30
C TYR A 51 2.85 4.71 5.95
N VAL A 52 2.99 6.02 5.97
CA VAL A 52 3.04 6.86 4.77
C VAL A 52 4.35 7.63 4.74
N THR A 53 5.13 7.49 3.68
CA THR A 53 6.43 8.15 3.56
C THR A 53 6.65 8.77 2.18
N ASP A 54 7.30 9.94 2.19
CA ASP A 54 7.89 10.55 1.02
C ASP A 54 9.40 10.26 1.03
N ASN A 55 9.78 9.20 0.33
CA ASN A 55 11.17 8.79 0.21
C ASN A 55 11.65 8.79 -1.26
N GLU A 56 11.00 9.55 -2.11
CA GLU A 56 11.43 9.74 -3.51
C GLU A 56 12.85 10.31 -3.57
N GLY A 57 13.75 9.63 -4.28
CA GLY A 57 15.15 10.03 -4.40
C GLY A 57 16.00 9.83 -3.14
N ALA A 58 15.43 9.26 -2.08
CA ALA A 58 16.13 8.88 -0.85
C ALA A 58 16.44 7.37 -0.82
N SER A 59 16.96 6.89 0.31
CA SER A 59 17.16 5.46 0.52
C SER A 59 15.82 4.71 0.55
N ALA A 60 15.84 3.44 0.15
CA ALA A 60 14.68 2.56 0.25
C ALA A 60 14.17 2.51 1.70
N LEU A 61 12.85 2.53 1.86
CA LEU A 61 12.24 2.23 3.16
C LEU A 61 12.55 0.76 3.52
N GLU A 62 13.25 0.54 4.61
CA GLU A 62 13.50 -0.81 5.11
C GLU A 62 12.37 -1.26 6.03
N VAL A 63 11.68 -2.34 5.62
CA VAL A 63 10.63 -3.01 6.40
C VAL A 63 11.24 -4.25 7.04
N ASP A 64 11.82 -4.07 8.19
CA ASP A 64 12.47 -5.09 9.00
C ASP A 64 11.70 -5.36 10.30
N ALA A 65 12.20 -6.29 11.11
CA ALA A 65 11.57 -6.60 12.39
C ALA A 65 11.55 -5.42 13.37
N SER A 66 12.52 -4.50 13.27
CA SER A 66 12.58 -3.30 14.10
C SER A 66 11.50 -2.28 13.67
N PHE A 67 11.32 -2.11 12.36
CA PHE A 67 10.26 -1.27 11.78
C PHE A 67 8.87 -1.76 12.20
N LEU A 68 8.65 -3.07 12.17
CA LEU A 68 7.37 -3.68 12.52
C LEU A 68 7.14 -3.73 14.04
N GLY A 69 8.20 -3.59 14.85
CA GLY A 69 8.27 -3.85 16.29
C GLY A 69 7.03 -3.48 17.10
N GLY A 70 6.18 -4.46 17.36
CA GLY A 70 5.03 -4.34 18.27
C GLY A 70 3.81 -3.58 17.72
N LYS A 71 3.78 -3.24 16.44
CA LYS A 71 2.64 -2.65 15.75
C LYS A 71 2.21 -3.51 14.55
N ASN A 72 0.94 -3.53 14.25
CA ASN A 72 0.45 -4.10 13.00
C ASN A 72 0.43 -3.01 11.91
N VAL A 73 1.11 -3.26 10.79
CA VAL A 73 1.25 -2.29 9.68
C VAL A 73 0.64 -2.88 8.41
N PRO A 74 -0.69 -2.97 8.31
CA PRO A 74 -1.36 -3.59 7.17
C PRO A 74 -1.28 -2.76 5.88
N LEU A 75 -0.82 -1.52 5.94
CA LEU A 75 -0.67 -0.66 4.76
C LEU A 75 0.60 0.17 4.84
N ILE A 76 1.39 0.13 3.77
CA ILE A 76 2.54 1.00 3.54
C ILE A 76 2.32 1.77 2.24
N ILE A 77 2.51 3.08 2.27
CA ILE A 77 2.49 3.96 1.10
C ILE A 77 3.83 4.69 1.05
N ALA A 78 4.62 4.46 0.02
CA ALA A 78 5.95 5.06 -0.15
C ALA A 78 6.09 5.65 -1.55
N THR A 79 6.60 6.88 -1.67
CA THR A 79 6.85 7.49 -3.00
C THR A 79 8.06 6.90 -3.71
N GLY A 80 9.01 6.34 -2.97
CA GLY A 80 10.23 5.70 -3.48
C GLY A 80 10.27 4.20 -3.26
N ASP A 81 11.47 3.65 -3.20
CA ASP A 81 11.72 2.22 -3.07
C ASP A 81 11.39 1.69 -1.67
N VAL A 82 10.97 0.42 -1.62
CA VAL A 82 10.71 -0.32 -0.38
C VAL A 82 11.48 -1.64 -0.40
N LYS A 83 12.16 -1.95 0.69
CA LYS A 83 12.89 -3.20 0.88
C LYS A 83 12.33 -3.93 2.08
N VAL A 84 11.79 -5.13 1.85
CA VAL A 84 11.19 -5.97 2.89
C VAL A 84 12.18 -7.05 3.28
N THR A 85 12.60 -7.05 4.54
CA THR A 85 13.60 -8.01 5.09
C THR A 85 13.06 -8.81 6.27
N ALA A 86 11.79 -8.61 6.64
CA ALA A 86 11.09 -9.40 7.65
C ALA A 86 9.84 -10.04 7.07
N ASP A 87 9.22 -10.95 7.80
CA ASP A 87 7.88 -11.43 7.46
C ASP A 87 6.89 -10.26 7.52
N TYR A 88 6.15 -10.06 6.46
CA TYR A 88 5.22 -8.95 6.33
C TYR A 88 3.84 -9.42 5.87
N SER A 89 2.81 -8.92 6.53
CA SER A 89 1.42 -9.13 6.13
C SER A 89 0.75 -7.79 5.92
N GLY A 90 0.31 -7.54 4.68
CA GLY A 90 -0.35 -6.28 4.32
C GLY A 90 -0.19 -5.91 2.86
N ILE A 91 -0.45 -4.64 2.56
CA ILE A 91 -0.36 -4.05 1.22
C ILE A 91 0.74 -2.99 1.20
N ILE A 92 1.56 -3.03 0.16
CA ILE A 92 2.58 -2.03 -0.11
C ILE A 92 2.24 -1.32 -1.42
N LEU A 93 2.02 -0.01 -1.34
CA LEU A 93 1.91 0.88 -2.49
C LEU A 93 3.23 1.66 -2.61
N SER A 94 4.01 1.38 -3.64
CA SER A 94 5.30 2.04 -3.86
C SER A 94 5.34 2.71 -5.22
N GLY A 95 5.87 3.93 -5.26
CA GLY A 95 6.19 4.64 -6.50
C GLY A 95 7.49 4.16 -7.14
N GLY A 96 8.34 3.45 -6.38
CA GLY A 96 9.59 2.84 -6.81
C GLY A 96 9.50 1.32 -6.90
N GLN A 97 10.62 0.67 -6.62
CA GLN A 97 10.71 -0.79 -6.58
C GLN A 97 10.39 -1.34 -5.20
N VAL A 98 9.72 -2.50 -5.16
CA VAL A 98 9.58 -3.29 -3.94
C VAL A 98 10.49 -4.51 -4.06
N THR A 99 11.47 -4.63 -3.17
CA THR A 99 12.40 -5.74 -3.14
C THR A 99 12.19 -6.57 -1.88
N PHE A 100 12.26 -7.89 -2.02
CA PHE A 100 12.13 -8.85 -0.95
C PHE A 100 13.42 -9.64 -0.80
N GLY A 101 13.87 -9.82 0.39
CA GLY A 101 15.04 -10.64 0.66
C GLY A 101 15.75 -10.28 1.94
N MET A 102 16.13 -11.31 2.70
CA MET A 102 17.09 -11.18 3.77
C MET A 102 18.51 -11.40 3.24
N PRO A 103 19.51 -10.61 3.69
CA PRO A 103 20.89 -10.97 3.49
C PRO A 103 21.15 -12.30 4.20
N GLY A 104 21.33 -13.38 3.45
CA GLY A 104 21.85 -14.63 3.98
C GLY A 104 20.87 -15.76 4.26
N SER A 105 19.81 -15.96 3.46
CA SER A 105 19.13 -17.26 3.31
C SER A 105 17.87 -17.61 4.10
N SER A 106 17.10 -16.70 4.60
CA SER A 106 15.74 -17.06 5.04
C SER A 106 14.71 -16.49 4.07
N SER A 107 13.79 -17.31 3.62
CA SER A 107 12.65 -16.83 2.84
C SER A 107 11.77 -15.96 3.74
N SER A 108 11.65 -14.68 3.42
CA SER A 108 10.60 -13.87 4.04
C SER A 108 9.24 -14.25 3.47
N THR A 109 8.27 -14.47 4.33
CA THR A 109 6.89 -14.71 3.92
C THR A 109 6.19 -13.36 3.77
N VAL A 110 5.64 -13.10 2.58
CA VAL A 110 4.79 -11.94 2.33
C VAL A 110 3.39 -12.43 2.04
N SER A 111 2.44 -11.98 2.84
CA SER A 111 1.03 -12.25 2.65
C SER A 111 0.26 -10.95 2.51
N SER A 112 -0.87 -10.98 1.82
CA SER A 112 -1.76 -9.84 1.71
C SER A 112 -2.95 -10.01 2.66
N ASP A 113 -3.12 -9.07 3.57
CA ASP A 113 -4.34 -8.95 4.36
C ASP A 113 -5.15 -7.74 3.88
N MET A 114 -6.10 -8.02 2.98
CA MET A 114 -6.97 -7.00 2.42
C MET A 114 -7.94 -6.44 3.45
N GLN A 115 -8.34 -7.23 4.45
CA GLN A 115 -9.33 -6.81 5.44
C GLN A 115 -8.71 -5.81 6.42
N ASP A 116 -7.53 -6.09 6.93
CA ASP A 116 -6.83 -5.18 7.84
C ASP A 116 -6.41 -3.89 7.13
N ALA A 117 -5.92 -3.98 5.89
CA ALA A 117 -5.62 -2.81 5.09
C ALA A 117 -6.84 -1.90 4.89
N ALA A 118 -8.01 -2.48 4.60
CA ALA A 118 -9.22 -1.70 4.40
C ALA A 118 -9.76 -1.12 5.71
N ARG A 119 -9.65 -1.81 6.85
CA ARG A 119 -9.98 -1.25 8.17
C ARG A 119 -9.11 -0.03 8.48
N VAL A 120 -7.82 -0.09 8.17
CA VAL A 120 -6.89 1.03 8.35
C VAL A 120 -7.28 2.20 7.45
N ILE A 121 -7.60 1.95 6.17
CA ILE A 121 -8.02 3.00 5.25
C ILE A 121 -9.29 3.72 5.76
N GLN A 122 -10.18 2.97 6.38
CA GLN A 122 -11.47 3.50 6.84
C GLN A 122 -11.38 4.26 8.17
N ASN A 123 -10.50 3.83 9.09
CA ASN A 123 -10.55 4.26 10.49
C ASN A 123 -9.30 5.01 10.96
N ALA A 124 -8.16 4.85 10.26
CA ALA A 124 -6.92 5.42 10.74
C ALA A 124 -6.83 6.93 10.49
N GLU A 125 -6.32 7.63 11.48
CA GLU A 125 -6.12 9.08 11.49
C GLU A 125 -4.67 9.41 11.84
N TYR A 126 -4.18 10.51 11.29
CA TYR A 126 -2.95 11.15 11.72
C TYR A 126 -3.25 12.53 12.31
N LYS A 127 -2.76 12.78 13.52
CA LYS A 127 -2.97 14.05 14.22
C LYS A 127 -1.69 14.86 14.30
N LYS A 128 -1.75 16.11 13.86
CA LYS A 128 -0.64 17.06 13.93
C LYS A 128 -1.15 18.37 14.55
N GLY A 129 -0.85 18.57 15.83
CA GLY A 129 -1.43 19.69 16.57
C GLY A 129 -2.94 19.58 16.67
N SER A 130 -3.65 20.58 16.17
CA SER A 130 -5.13 20.59 16.09
C SER A 130 -5.68 19.93 14.84
N ASP A 131 -4.85 19.61 13.87
CA ASP A 131 -5.27 19.10 12.58
C ASP A 131 -5.35 17.56 12.61
N THR A 132 -6.42 17.03 12.02
CA THR A 132 -6.62 15.60 11.83
C THR A 132 -6.65 15.30 10.35
N TYR A 133 -5.82 14.35 9.93
CA TYR A 133 -5.71 13.88 8.55
C TYR A 133 -6.24 12.44 8.46
N ILE A 134 -6.84 12.10 7.33
CA ILE A 134 -7.38 10.78 7.03
C ILE A 134 -6.77 10.24 5.73
N LEU A 135 -6.75 8.93 5.56
CA LEU A 135 -6.10 8.30 4.40
C LEU A 135 -6.75 8.63 3.05
N SER A 136 -8.03 9.03 3.02
CA SER A 136 -8.67 9.52 1.80
C SER A 136 -8.07 10.81 1.25
N GLN A 137 -7.25 11.52 2.02
CA GLN A 137 -6.48 12.68 1.57
C GLN A 137 -5.16 12.30 0.89
N VAL A 138 -4.78 11.03 0.99
CA VAL A 138 -3.57 10.45 0.38
C VAL A 138 -3.93 9.45 -0.72
N LEU A 139 -5.02 8.70 -0.54
CA LEU A 139 -5.47 7.69 -1.49
C LEU A 139 -6.58 8.25 -2.38
N LYS A 140 -6.36 8.21 -3.69
CA LYS A 140 -7.38 8.51 -4.69
C LYS A 140 -8.40 7.38 -4.73
N ASN A 141 -9.69 7.74 -4.80
CA ASN A 141 -10.78 6.75 -4.90
C ASN A 141 -10.78 5.74 -3.74
N SER A 142 -10.46 6.18 -2.54
CA SER A 142 -10.39 5.32 -1.34
C SER A 142 -11.68 4.53 -1.08
N GLN A 143 -12.84 5.03 -1.53
CA GLN A 143 -14.12 4.33 -1.45
C GLN A 143 -14.12 2.95 -2.14
N TYR A 144 -13.29 2.74 -3.15
CA TYR A 144 -13.19 1.44 -3.83
C TYR A 144 -12.44 0.39 -3.01
N TYR A 145 -11.53 0.83 -2.12
CA TYR A 145 -10.80 -0.07 -1.22
C TYR A 145 -11.63 -0.51 -0.01
N VAL A 146 -12.62 0.29 0.35
CA VAL A 146 -13.46 0.10 1.54
C VAL A 146 -14.77 -0.62 1.22
N GLY A 147 -15.22 -0.55 -0.03
CA GLY A 147 -16.55 -1.00 -0.45
C GLY A 147 -16.83 -2.49 -0.32
N SER A 148 -15.81 -3.32 -0.11
CA SER A 148 -15.95 -4.79 -0.04
C SER A 148 -16.01 -5.35 1.38
N ILE A 149 -15.87 -4.51 2.43
CA ILE A 149 -15.86 -4.99 3.81
C ILE A 149 -17.23 -4.78 4.45
N GLY A 150 -17.93 -5.89 4.66
CA GLY A 150 -19.15 -5.94 5.49
C GLY A 150 -20.44 -5.47 4.83
N LYS A 151 -20.45 -5.18 3.53
CA LYS A 151 -21.69 -5.05 2.77
C LYS A 151 -21.80 -6.23 1.82
N ALA A 152 -22.87 -7.00 1.94
CA ALA A 152 -23.26 -7.91 0.88
C ALA A 152 -23.36 -7.08 -0.42
N TYR A 153 -22.56 -7.46 -1.39
CA TYR A 153 -22.50 -6.84 -2.69
C TYR A 153 -23.87 -6.92 -3.36
N THR A 154 -24.49 -5.80 -3.61
CA THR A 154 -25.74 -5.73 -4.34
C THR A 154 -25.54 -5.02 -5.67
N GLY A 155 -24.82 -5.66 -6.59
CA GLY A 155 -24.89 -5.38 -8.04
C GLY A 155 -24.13 -4.17 -8.54
N GLU A 156 -24.15 -3.96 -9.68
CA GLU A 156 -23.80 -3.15 -10.85
C GLU A 156 -22.58 -2.19 -10.81
N ASP A 157 -22.12 -1.68 -9.68
CA ASP A 157 -21.08 -0.64 -9.65
C ASP A 157 -19.77 -1.00 -8.92
N ALA A 158 -19.60 -2.20 -8.47
CA ALA A 158 -18.37 -2.60 -7.82
C ALA A 158 -17.44 -3.27 -8.82
N VAL A 159 -16.27 -2.72 -8.96
CA VAL A 159 -15.17 -3.37 -9.65
C VAL A 159 -14.82 -4.63 -8.87
N ASP A 160 -15.12 -5.78 -9.47
CA ASP A 160 -14.72 -7.08 -8.94
C ASP A 160 -13.19 -7.15 -8.97
N VAL A 161 -12.57 -6.90 -7.81
CA VAL A 161 -11.11 -6.92 -7.67
C VAL A 161 -10.53 -8.29 -8.04
N THR A 162 -11.34 -9.35 -7.97
CA THR A 162 -10.91 -10.68 -8.39
C THR A 162 -10.74 -10.78 -9.91
N LYS A 163 -11.39 -9.90 -10.66
CA LYS A 163 -11.22 -9.77 -12.11
C LYS A 163 -10.07 -8.84 -12.50
N LEU A 164 -9.56 -8.02 -11.59
CA LEU A 164 -8.38 -7.19 -11.82
C LEU A 164 -7.08 -7.94 -11.60
N VAL A 165 -7.11 -9.02 -10.86
CA VAL A 165 -5.98 -9.93 -10.68
C VAL A 165 -6.16 -11.09 -11.65
N THR A 166 -5.88 -10.86 -12.92
CA THR A 166 -5.68 -11.95 -13.87
C THR A 166 -4.32 -12.56 -13.54
N TYR A 167 -4.32 -13.63 -12.76
CA TYR A 167 -3.18 -14.53 -12.72
C TYR A 167 -3.02 -15.14 -14.08
N GLN A 168 -2.11 -14.63 -14.87
CA GLN A 168 -1.61 -15.40 -15.99
C GLN A 168 -0.82 -16.55 -15.39
N ASN A 169 -1.34 -17.75 -15.53
CA ASN A 169 -0.62 -18.96 -15.24
C ASN A 169 0.70 -18.96 -16.03
N TRP A 170 1.80 -18.79 -15.32
CA TRP A 170 3.10 -19.11 -15.85
C TRP A 170 3.19 -20.64 -15.91
N SER A 171 2.84 -21.23 -17.02
CA SER A 171 3.22 -22.61 -17.27
C SER A 171 4.72 -22.61 -17.60
N LYS A 172 5.51 -23.23 -16.73
CA LYS A 172 6.86 -23.67 -17.09
C LYS A 172 6.71 -24.77 -18.14
N GLU A 173 7.12 -24.50 -19.36
CA GLU A 173 7.57 -25.55 -20.26
C GLU A 173 8.97 -25.99 -19.87
#